data_0b8ea661c63a1e3cb15a82605145adc6
#
_entry.id   0b8ea661c63a1e3cb15a82605145adc6
#
_cell.length_a   1.000
_cell.length_b   1.000
_cell.length_c   1.000
_cell.angle_alpha   90.00
_cell.angle_beta   90.00
_cell.angle_gamma   90.00
#
_symmetry.space_group_name_H-M   'P 1'
#
loop_
_entity.id
_entity.type
_entity.pdbx_description
1 polymer ?
#
loop_
_entity_poly.entity_id
_entity_poly.type
_entity_poly.pdbx_seq_one_letter_code
_entity_poly.pdbx_strand_id
1 'polypeptide(L)'
;MIKKISVWTLCALFLAGCAVHEKTTDSGLLQSNFRTELDGKKTDLYVLRNANNMEVCVTNFGGRIVSVRVPDRAGIMRDVVLGFDSIQDYVAIPSDFGACIGRYANRINQGRFMLDGVEYLLPRNNYGHCLHGGPKGFQYQVYDARQIGPQELELTYLAKDGEEGFPGNIT
;
A
#
# COMPACT_ATOMS: atom_id res chain seq x y z
N MET A 1 73.07 14.08 25.85
CA MET A 1 72.26 13.38 24.80
C MET A 1 70.84 13.16 25.33
N ILE A 2 69.90 14.01 24.93
CA ILE A 2 68.50 13.94 25.42
C ILE A 2 67.67 13.33 24.26
N LYS A 3 67.12 12.12 24.49
CA LYS A 3 66.24 11.43 23.51
C LYS A 3 64.86 12.05 23.57
N LYS A 4 64.39 12.59 22.45
CA LYS A 4 63.01 13.05 22.28
C LYS A 4 62.09 11.82 22.08
N ILE A 5 61.11 11.64 22.98
CA ILE A 5 60.06 10.65 22.83
C ILE A 5 58.91 11.36 22.10
N SER A 6 58.60 10.85 20.90
CA SER A 6 57.46 11.34 20.09
C SER A 6 56.21 10.55 20.48
N VAL A 7 55.25 11.23 21.07
CA VAL A 7 53.96 10.66 21.43
C VAL A 7 53.04 10.83 20.23
N TRP A 8 52.70 9.71 19.57
CA TRP A 8 51.66 9.66 18.52
C TRP A 8 50.33 9.51 19.21
N THR A 9 49.51 10.57 19.20
CA THR A 9 48.12 10.54 19.67
C THR A 9 47.26 9.93 18.56
N LEU A 10 46.82 8.70 18.74
CA LEU A 10 45.91 8.01 17.87
C LEU A 10 44.49 8.54 18.14
N CYS A 11 43.99 9.44 17.26
CA CYS A 11 42.59 9.89 17.31
C CYS A 11 41.72 8.78 16.72
N ALA A 12 41.08 7.97 17.58
CA ALA A 12 40.05 7.03 17.15
C ALA A 12 38.75 7.83 16.89
N LEU A 13 38.42 8.04 15.61
CA LEU A 13 37.11 8.53 15.22
C LEU A 13 36.09 7.40 15.47
N PHE A 14 35.28 7.54 16.52
CA PHE A 14 34.07 6.77 16.69
C PHE A 14 33.02 7.27 15.69
N LEU A 15 32.87 6.58 14.57
CA LEU A 15 31.69 6.68 13.71
C LEU A 15 30.51 6.07 14.48
N ALA A 16 29.75 6.90 15.19
CA ALA A 16 28.45 6.52 15.71
C ALA A 16 27.51 6.35 14.50
N GLY A 17 27.48 5.15 13.96
CA GLY A 17 26.45 4.76 13.00
C GLY A 17 25.10 4.82 13.70
N CYS A 18 24.24 5.78 13.35
CA CYS A 18 22.82 5.72 13.70
C CYS A 18 22.26 4.44 13.05
N ALA A 19 22.12 3.36 13.82
CA ALA A 19 21.34 2.22 13.42
C ALA A 19 19.89 2.71 13.29
N VAL A 20 19.43 2.89 12.06
CA VAL A 20 18.01 3.12 11.77
C VAL A 20 17.32 1.84 12.22
N HIS A 21 16.64 1.91 13.37
CA HIS A 21 15.86 0.77 13.86
C HIS A 21 14.68 0.59 12.91
N GLU A 22 14.77 -0.44 12.08
CA GLU A 22 13.74 -0.74 11.08
C GLU A 22 12.45 -1.13 11.79
N LYS A 23 11.34 -0.43 11.44
CA LYS A 23 10.06 -0.69 12.08
C LYS A 23 9.42 -1.94 11.50
N THR A 24 9.28 -2.95 12.33
CA THR A 24 8.55 -4.19 12.03
C THR A 24 7.17 -4.14 12.70
N THR A 25 6.14 -4.55 11.99
CA THR A 25 4.78 -4.69 12.52
C THR A 25 4.66 -5.95 13.38
N ASP A 26 3.58 -6.11 14.14
CA ASP A 26 3.34 -7.33 14.92
C ASP A 26 3.03 -8.53 14.02
N SER A 27 2.61 -8.29 12.77
CA SER A 27 2.48 -9.32 11.72
C SER A 27 3.81 -9.73 11.08
N GLY A 28 4.91 -9.04 11.39
CA GLY A 28 6.24 -9.33 10.86
C GLY A 28 6.60 -8.55 9.59
N LEU A 29 5.72 -7.67 9.11
CA LEU A 29 5.98 -6.86 7.91
C LEU A 29 7.01 -5.77 8.21
N LEU A 30 7.98 -5.59 7.31
CA LEU A 30 8.92 -4.48 7.35
C LEU A 30 8.28 -3.27 6.66
N GLN A 31 8.08 -2.16 7.39
CA GLN A 31 7.47 -0.95 6.81
C GLN A 31 8.28 -0.39 5.63
N SER A 32 9.60 -0.54 5.64
CA SER A 32 10.46 -0.10 4.54
C SER A 32 10.14 -0.78 3.21
N ASN A 33 9.66 -2.04 3.22
CA ASN A 33 9.28 -2.77 2.02
C ASN A 33 8.05 -2.17 1.30
N PHE A 34 7.32 -1.29 1.98
CA PHE A 34 6.15 -0.60 1.44
C PHE A 34 6.42 0.85 1.06
N ARG A 35 7.67 1.31 1.21
CA ARG A 35 8.09 2.68 0.91
C ARG A 35 8.81 2.75 -0.41
N THR A 36 8.13 3.29 -1.41
CA THR A 36 8.69 3.59 -2.73
C THR A 36 7.92 4.75 -3.36
N GLU A 37 8.25 5.06 -4.60
CA GLU A 37 7.49 6.03 -5.40
C GLU A 37 6.95 5.31 -6.64
N LEU A 38 5.64 5.41 -6.86
CA LEU A 38 4.93 4.90 -8.02
C LEU A 38 4.13 6.04 -8.64
N ASP A 39 4.32 6.29 -9.93
CA ASP A 39 3.64 7.34 -10.70
C ASP A 39 3.73 8.74 -10.02
N GLY A 40 4.89 9.07 -9.44
CA GLY A 40 5.16 10.33 -8.75
C GLY A 40 4.52 10.46 -7.36
N LYS A 41 3.93 9.39 -6.83
CA LYS A 41 3.32 9.35 -5.48
C LYS A 41 4.07 8.37 -4.57
N LYS A 42 4.24 8.77 -3.31
CA LYS A 42 4.89 7.92 -2.30
C LYS A 42 3.92 6.88 -1.75
N THR A 43 4.39 5.63 -1.67
CA THR A 43 3.69 4.55 -0.96
C THR A 43 4.23 4.40 0.45
N ASP A 44 3.39 3.87 1.36
CA ASP A 44 3.78 3.51 2.73
C ASP A 44 2.88 2.38 3.27
N LEU A 45 3.23 1.86 4.44
CA LEU A 45 2.43 0.94 5.24
C LEU A 45 1.95 1.66 6.52
N TYR A 46 0.65 1.70 6.68
CA TYR A 46 -0.03 2.29 7.84
C TYR A 46 -0.48 1.19 8.79
N VAL A 47 -0.20 1.35 10.07
CA VAL A 47 -0.52 0.37 11.09
C VAL A 47 -1.59 0.93 12.01
N LEU A 48 -2.73 0.24 12.07
CA LEU A 48 -3.85 0.57 12.95
C LEU A 48 -3.89 -0.46 14.07
N ARG A 49 -4.10 0.01 15.30
CA ARG A 49 -4.16 -0.85 16.48
C ARG A 49 -5.27 -0.41 17.43
N ASN A 50 -6.00 -1.37 17.95
CA ASN A 50 -6.99 -1.13 19.01
C ASN A 50 -6.43 -1.50 20.40
N ALA A 51 -7.21 -1.20 21.44
CA ALA A 51 -6.85 -1.50 22.84
C ALA A 51 -6.73 -3.01 23.14
N ASN A 52 -7.28 -3.88 22.29
CA ASN A 52 -7.25 -5.34 22.45
C ASN A 52 -6.14 -6.00 21.61
N ASN A 53 -5.12 -5.23 21.19
CA ASN A 53 -4.00 -5.70 20.38
C ASN A 53 -4.36 -6.26 18.99
N MET A 54 -5.57 -5.99 18.49
CA MET A 54 -5.86 -6.22 17.08
C MET A 54 -5.02 -5.24 16.24
N GLU A 55 -4.32 -5.74 15.24
CA GLU A 55 -3.54 -4.95 14.30
C GLU A 55 -4.07 -5.11 12.89
N VAL A 56 -4.19 -3.99 12.18
CA VAL A 56 -4.50 -3.96 10.75
C VAL A 56 -3.42 -3.15 10.04
N CYS A 57 -2.78 -3.75 9.03
CA CYS A 57 -1.82 -3.09 8.19
C CYS A 57 -2.45 -2.76 6.84
N VAL A 58 -2.34 -1.50 6.42
CA VAL A 58 -2.91 -0.99 5.17
C VAL A 58 -1.83 -0.28 4.37
N THR A 59 -1.71 -0.58 3.08
CA THR A 59 -0.92 0.25 2.17
C THR A 59 -1.82 1.19 1.37
N ASN A 60 -1.33 2.40 1.09
CA ASN A 60 -2.03 3.33 0.22
C ASN A 60 -1.93 2.97 -1.27
N PHE A 61 -1.16 1.96 -1.65
CA PHE A 61 -1.20 1.39 -3.00
C PHE A 61 -2.42 0.48 -3.15
N GLY A 62 -3.42 0.94 -3.89
CA GLY A 62 -4.70 0.27 -4.07
C GLY A 62 -5.60 0.30 -2.83
N GLY A 63 -5.26 1.08 -1.79
CA GLY A 63 -6.00 1.11 -0.53
C GLY A 63 -6.09 -0.29 0.10
N ARG A 64 -5.03 -1.11 0.01
CA ARG A 64 -5.05 -2.54 0.34
C ARG A 64 -4.92 -2.81 1.82
N ILE A 65 -5.77 -3.68 2.33
CA ILE A 65 -5.54 -4.36 3.60
C ILE A 65 -4.49 -5.45 3.35
N VAL A 66 -3.32 -5.31 3.98
CA VAL A 66 -2.17 -6.21 3.81
C VAL A 66 -2.16 -7.30 4.87
N SER A 67 -2.57 -6.96 6.10
CA SER A 67 -2.58 -7.88 7.24
C SER A 67 -3.70 -7.49 8.20
N VAL A 68 -4.35 -8.49 8.78
CA VAL A 68 -5.31 -8.33 9.89
C VAL A 68 -5.00 -9.38 10.94
N ARG A 69 -4.47 -8.95 12.08
CA ARG A 69 -4.18 -9.84 13.22
C ARG A 69 -5.30 -9.81 14.24
N VAL A 70 -5.87 -10.97 14.46
CA VAL A 70 -6.96 -11.21 15.44
C VAL A 70 -6.64 -12.42 16.30
N PRO A 71 -7.17 -12.51 17.53
CA PRO A 71 -6.99 -13.68 18.35
C PRO A 71 -7.82 -14.87 17.82
N ASP A 72 -7.22 -16.05 17.81
CA ASP A 72 -7.95 -17.29 17.61
C ASP A 72 -8.69 -17.71 18.89
N ARG A 73 -9.35 -18.90 18.89
CA ARG A 73 -10.09 -19.43 20.05
C ARG A 73 -9.20 -19.57 21.31
N ALA A 74 -7.89 -19.79 21.14
CA ALA A 74 -6.94 -19.92 22.24
C ALA A 74 -6.33 -18.58 22.67
N GLY A 75 -6.75 -17.47 22.07
CA GLY A 75 -6.21 -16.13 22.30
C GLY A 75 -4.89 -15.87 21.58
N ILE A 76 -4.45 -16.76 20.69
CA ILE A 76 -3.22 -16.59 19.93
C ILE A 76 -3.50 -15.68 18.72
N MET A 77 -2.74 -14.59 18.62
CA MET A 77 -2.88 -13.63 17.50
C MET A 77 -2.43 -14.27 16.19
N ARG A 78 -3.33 -14.27 15.20
CA ARG A 78 -3.12 -14.81 13.84
C ARG A 78 -3.41 -13.76 12.81
N ASP A 79 -2.62 -13.72 11.73
CA ASP A 79 -2.99 -13.01 10.53
C ASP A 79 -3.99 -13.84 9.72
N VAL A 80 -5.07 -13.19 9.28
CA VAL A 80 -6.17 -13.84 8.56
C VAL A 80 -6.35 -13.30 7.14
N VAL A 81 -5.39 -12.52 6.63
CA VAL A 81 -5.40 -11.92 5.30
C VAL A 81 -4.33 -12.56 4.42
N LEU A 82 -4.68 -12.84 3.18
CA LEU A 82 -3.70 -13.17 2.14
C LEU A 82 -3.17 -11.89 1.52
N GLY A 83 -1.84 -11.76 1.45
CA GLY A 83 -1.17 -10.58 0.91
C GLY A 83 0.29 -10.87 0.58
N PHE A 84 1.01 -9.82 0.22
CA PHE A 84 2.45 -9.84 -0.04
C PHE A 84 3.18 -8.95 0.96
N ASP A 85 4.46 -9.20 1.15
CA ASP A 85 5.29 -8.53 2.15
C ASP A 85 5.98 -7.26 1.61
N SER A 86 5.70 -6.87 0.36
CA SER A 86 6.28 -5.70 -0.27
C SER A 86 5.41 -5.09 -1.36
N ILE A 87 5.63 -3.81 -1.66
CA ILE A 87 5.01 -3.13 -2.82
C ILE A 87 5.48 -3.76 -4.13
N GLN A 88 6.74 -4.16 -4.22
CA GLN A 88 7.31 -4.78 -5.42
C GLN A 88 6.53 -6.03 -5.81
N ASP A 89 6.14 -6.85 -4.85
CA ASP A 89 5.35 -8.06 -5.12
C ASP A 89 3.94 -7.71 -5.59
N TYR A 90 3.29 -6.71 -5.00
CA TYR A 90 1.98 -6.22 -5.45
C TYR A 90 2.00 -5.64 -6.87
N VAL A 91 3.13 -5.06 -7.29
CA VAL A 91 3.32 -4.54 -8.64
C VAL A 91 3.65 -5.67 -9.64
N ALA A 92 4.48 -6.63 -9.23
CA ALA A 92 4.97 -7.71 -10.10
C ALA A 92 3.94 -8.83 -10.27
N ILE A 93 3.10 -9.09 -9.26
CA ILE A 93 2.15 -10.20 -9.22
C ILE A 93 0.74 -9.61 -9.26
N PRO A 94 0.05 -9.62 -10.41
CA PRO A 94 -1.31 -9.12 -10.53
C PRO A 94 -2.23 -9.81 -9.53
N SER A 95 -2.80 -9.06 -8.60
CA SER A 95 -3.73 -9.56 -7.60
C SER A 95 -4.65 -8.45 -7.13
N ASP A 96 -5.85 -8.83 -6.69
CA ASP A 96 -6.82 -7.93 -6.08
C ASP A 96 -6.90 -8.13 -4.55
N PHE A 97 -5.91 -8.83 -3.95
CA PHE A 97 -5.86 -9.11 -2.51
C PHE A 97 -5.96 -7.82 -1.71
N GLY A 98 -6.99 -7.76 -0.84
CA GLY A 98 -7.23 -6.67 0.07
C GLY A 98 -7.54 -5.30 -0.56
N ALA A 99 -7.59 -5.18 -1.89
CA ALA A 99 -7.66 -3.91 -2.59
C ALA A 99 -9.04 -3.26 -2.58
N CYS A 100 -9.05 -1.92 -2.65
CA CYS A 100 -10.22 -1.15 -3.03
C CYS A 100 -10.48 -1.31 -4.52
N ILE A 101 -11.66 -1.79 -4.89
CA ILE A 101 -12.04 -2.03 -6.28
C ILE A 101 -12.95 -0.93 -6.80
N GLY A 102 -12.62 -0.36 -7.93
CA GLY A 102 -13.41 0.73 -8.55
C GLY A 102 -12.92 1.06 -9.99
N ARG A 103 -13.73 1.89 -10.72
CA ARG A 103 -15.01 2.45 -10.23
C ARG A 103 -16.11 1.41 -10.06
N TYR A 104 -16.15 0.34 -10.86
CA TYR A 104 -17.15 -0.71 -10.84
C TYR A 104 -16.49 -2.06 -10.51
N ALA A 105 -16.97 -2.69 -9.46
CA ALA A 105 -16.49 -4.00 -9.06
C ALA A 105 -17.07 -5.11 -9.94
N ASN A 106 -16.26 -6.15 -10.17
CA ASN A 106 -16.57 -7.26 -11.06
C ASN A 106 -16.71 -6.81 -12.54
N ARG A 107 -17.52 -7.43 -13.37
CA ARG A 107 -17.48 -7.25 -14.83
C ARG A 107 -18.60 -6.38 -15.36
N ILE A 108 -18.22 -5.46 -16.27
CA ILE A 108 -19.15 -4.82 -17.18
C ILE A 108 -19.10 -5.57 -18.51
N ASN A 109 -20.26 -6.09 -18.93
CA ASN A 109 -20.38 -6.92 -20.14
C ASN A 109 -19.86 -6.19 -21.38
N GLN A 110 -18.96 -6.84 -22.11
CA GLN A 110 -18.32 -6.29 -23.32
C GLN A 110 -17.64 -4.91 -23.10
N GLY A 111 -17.37 -4.53 -21.85
CA GLY A 111 -16.75 -3.24 -21.53
C GLY A 111 -17.57 -2.04 -22.01
N ARG A 112 -18.91 -2.08 -21.95
CA ARG A 112 -19.76 -0.97 -22.39
C ARG A 112 -21.02 -0.84 -21.55
N PHE A 113 -21.49 0.39 -21.41
CA PHE A 113 -22.76 0.71 -20.76
C PHE A 113 -23.34 2.01 -21.34
N MET A 114 -24.65 2.19 -21.14
CA MET A 114 -25.36 3.43 -21.48
C MET A 114 -25.59 4.25 -20.21
N LEU A 115 -25.34 5.53 -20.28
CA LEU A 115 -25.70 6.50 -19.25
C LEU A 115 -26.22 7.77 -19.91
N ASP A 116 -27.42 8.20 -19.54
CA ASP A 116 -28.08 9.41 -20.08
C ASP A 116 -28.11 9.47 -21.63
N GLY A 117 -28.30 8.31 -22.27
CA GLY A 117 -28.35 8.18 -23.73
C GLY A 117 -26.99 8.18 -24.45
N VAL A 118 -25.89 8.23 -23.70
CA VAL A 118 -24.52 8.16 -24.22
C VAL A 118 -23.93 6.79 -23.96
N GLU A 119 -23.32 6.17 -24.98
CA GLU A 119 -22.59 4.91 -24.81
C GLU A 119 -21.15 5.19 -24.36
N TYR A 120 -20.73 4.52 -23.28
CA TYR A 120 -19.37 4.55 -22.79
C TYR A 120 -18.66 3.23 -23.03
N LEU A 121 -17.43 3.32 -23.56
CA LEU A 121 -16.59 2.20 -23.87
C LEU A 121 -15.42 2.14 -22.89
N LEU A 122 -15.27 0.99 -22.23
CA LEU A 122 -14.26 0.70 -21.23
C LEU A 122 -13.22 -0.28 -21.77
N PRO A 123 -11.99 -0.31 -21.23
CA PRO A 123 -11.01 -1.34 -21.56
C PRO A 123 -11.56 -2.74 -21.30
N ARG A 124 -11.25 -3.67 -22.22
CA ARG A 124 -11.64 -5.09 -22.11
C ARG A 124 -10.46 -5.91 -21.60
N ASN A 125 -10.19 -5.80 -20.32
CA ASN A 125 -9.02 -6.39 -19.66
C ASN A 125 -9.22 -7.84 -19.19
N ASN A 126 -10.43 -8.41 -19.34
CA ASN A 126 -10.71 -9.78 -18.90
C ASN A 126 -11.76 -10.47 -19.77
N TYR A 127 -11.35 -11.44 -20.60
CA TYR A 127 -12.21 -12.27 -21.49
C TYR A 127 -13.23 -11.45 -22.30
N GLY A 128 -12.82 -10.27 -22.79
CA GLY A 128 -13.68 -9.39 -23.58
C GLY A 128 -14.63 -8.50 -22.76
N HIS A 129 -14.50 -8.51 -21.45
CA HIS A 129 -15.26 -7.68 -20.51
C HIS A 129 -14.33 -6.69 -19.78
N CYS A 130 -14.89 -5.60 -19.22
CA CYS A 130 -14.17 -4.76 -18.28
C CYS A 130 -14.29 -5.37 -16.88
N LEU A 131 -13.15 -5.73 -16.27
CA LEU A 131 -13.08 -6.27 -14.91
C LEU A 131 -12.50 -5.23 -13.97
N HIS A 132 -13.14 -5.02 -12.82
CA HIS A 132 -12.63 -4.25 -11.69
C HIS A 132 -12.16 -2.83 -12.05
N GLY A 133 -12.92 -2.14 -12.92
CA GLY A 133 -12.63 -0.77 -13.32
C GLY A 133 -11.57 -0.61 -14.41
N GLY A 134 -11.05 -1.74 -14.97
CA GLY A 134 -10.07 -1.71 -16.04
C GLY A 134 -8.64 -2.00 -15.58
N PRO A 135 -7.66 -1.99 -16.51
CA PRO A 135 -6.26 -2.34 -16.23
C PRO A 135 -5.55 -1.38 -15.27
N LYS A 136 -6.06 -0.15 -15.12
CA LYS A 136 -5.59 0.85 -14.18
C LYS A 136 -6.68 1.25 -13.18
N GLY A 137 -7.53 0.32 -12.78
CA GLY A 137 -8.57 0.54 -11.78
C GLY A 137 -8.01 0.95 -10.42
N PHE A 138 -8.89 1.20 -9.47
CA PHE A 138 -8.55 1.73 -8.13
C PHE A 138 -7.52 0.89 -7.37
N GLN A 139 -7.50 -0.42 -7.62
CA GLN A 139 -6.54 -1.36 -7.02
C GLN A 139 -5.07 -1.10 -7.42
N TYR A 140 -4.84 -0.32 -8.47
CA TYR A 140 -3.50 0.03 -8.97
C TYR A 140 -3.15 1.51 -8.76
N GLN A 141 -3.99 2.27 -8.06
CA GLN A 141 -3.76 3.68 -7.78
C GLN A 141 -3.06 3.88 -6.43
N VAL A 142 -2.23 4.93 -6.33
CA VAL A 142 -1.68 5.36 -5.05
C VAL A 142 -2.60 6.45 -4.49
N TYR A 143 -3.21 6.15 -3.33
CA TYR A 143 -4.09 7.07 -2.63
C TYR A 143 -3.30 8.09 -1.81
N ASP A 144 -3.84 9.28 -1.66
CA ASP A 144 -3.38 10.22 -0.65
C ASP A 144 -3.87 9.68 0.72
N ALA A 145 -2.94 9.55 1.67
CA ALA A 145 -3.21 8.89 2.94
C ALA A 145 -2.97 9.82 4.12
N ARG A 146 -3.91 9.81 5.07
CA ARG A 146 -3.81 10.57 6.32
C ARG A 146 -4.22 9.69 7.49
N GLN A 147 -3.24 9.30 8.31
CA GLN A 147 -3.54 8.61 9.57
C GLN A 147 -4.01 9.63 10.60
N ILE A 148 -5.29 9.55 11.00
CA ILE A 148 -5.96 10.49 11.91
C ILE A 148 -5.69 10.09 13.35
N GLY A 149 -5.60 8.79 13.61
CA GLY A 149 -5.38 8.25 14.95
C GLY A 149 -4.86 6.82 14.92
N PRO A 150 -4.75 6.16 16.08
CA PRO A 150 -4.21 4.80 16.15
C PRO A 150 -5.13 3.76 15.49
N GLN A 151 -6.40 4.10 15.24
CA GLN A 151 -7.41 3.18 14.70
C GLN A 151 -8.08 3.74 13.43
N GLU A 152 -7.61 4.87 12.91
CA GLU A 152 -8.28 5.55 11.81
C GLU A 152 -7.27 6.01 10.75
N LEU A 153 -7.53 5.61 9.52
CA LEU A 153 -6.78 5.99 8.31
C LEU A 153 -7.77 6.48 7.25
N GLU A 154 -7.56 7.68 6.77
CA GLU A 154 -8.28 8.22 5.63
C GLU A 154 -7.44 8.02 4.36
N LEU A 155 -8.05 7.46 3.32
CA LEU A 155 -7.47 7.29 2.00
C LEU A 155 -8.34 8.03 1.00
N THR A 156 -7.74 8.92 0.21
CA THR A 156 -8.46 9.73 -0.78
C THR A 156 -7.84 9.54 -2.17
N TYR A 157 -8.68 9.33 -3.17
CA TYR A 157 -8.29 9.26 -4.56
C TYR A 157 -9.29 10.02 -5.44
N LEU A 158 -8.80 10.92 -6.29
CA LEU A 158 -9.61 11.58 -7.31
C LEU A 158 -9.45 10.85 -8.65
N ALA A 159 -10.45 10.08 -9.02
CA ALA A 159 -10.59 9.52 -10.36
C ALA A 159 -11.20 10.60 -11.29
N LYS A 160 -10.44 11.01 -12.30
CA LYS A 160 -10.82 12.08 -13.21
C LYS A 160 -11.82 11.61 -14.26
N ASP A 161 -12.59 12.55 -14.80
CA ASP A 161 -13.44 12.30 -15.96
C ASP A 161 -12.65 11.66 -17.10
N GLY A 162 -13.20 10.58 -17.67
CA GLY A 162 -12.58 9.80 -18.74
C GLY A 162 -11.55 8.76 -18.28
N GLU A 163 -11.19 8.70 -17.00
CA GLU A 163 -10.28 7.67 -16.50
C GLU A 163 -10.86 6.28 -16.70
N GLU A 164 -10.06 5.38 -17.34
CA GLU A 164 -10.50 4.04 -17.76
C GLU A 164 -11.80 4.04 -18.60
N GLY A 165 -12.16 5.17 -19.25
CA GLY A 165 -13.36 5.35 -20.04
C GLY A 165 -14.62 5.70 -19.25
N PHE A 166 -14.54 5.83 -17.95
CA PHE A 166 -15.69 6.21 -17.12
C PHE A 166 -15.93 7.72 -17.11
N PRO A 167 -17.19 8.18 -17.20
CA PRO A 167 -17.51 9.61 -17.15
C PRO A 167 -17.50 10.20 -15.74
N GLY A 168 -17.25 11.49 -15.68
CA GLY A 168 -17.32 12.31 -14.47
C GLY A 168 -16.16 12.12 -13.51
N ASN A 169 -15.96 13.11 -12.63
CA ASN A 169 -15.03 13.02 -11.51
C ASN A 169 -15.67 12.30 -10.33
N ILE A 170 -14.89 11.46 -9.64
CA ILE A 170 -15.29 10.84 -8.38
C ILE A 170 -14.13 10.89 -7.39
N THR A 171 -14.43 11.25 -6.15
CA THR A 171 -13.48 11.22 -5.04
C THR A 171 -13.91 10.17 -4.03
#